data_621ebdd547cc44610042d5a6a5c3e77f
#
_entry.id   621ebdd547cc44610042d5a6a5c3e77f
#
_cell.length_a   1.000
_cell.length_b   1.000
_cell.length_c   1.000
_cell.angle_alpha   90.00
_cell.angle_beta   90.00
_cell.angle_gamma   90.00
#
_symmetry.space_group_name_H-M   'P 1'
#
loop_
_entity.id
_entity.type
_entity.pdbx_description
1 polymer ?
#
loop_
_entity_poly.entity_id
_entity_poly.type
_entity_poly.pdbx_seq_one_letter_code
_entity_poly.pdbx_strand_id
1 'polypeptide(L)'
;AIRSELKTQGVLGHPEVTMTALSPVWLDSRSRYLRDMYRPGMVMEQWNPETRSHDRYVIDRVTAQSHSLTLRDAQGETQVVRISSLDSSWSLFRPEKMPVADGERLRVTGKIPGLRVSGGDRLQVASVSEDAMTVVVPGRAEPATLPVADSPFTALKLENGWVETPGHSVSDSATVFASVTQMAMDNATLNGLARSGRDVRLYSSLDETRTAEKLARHPSFTVVSEQD
;
A
#
# COMPACT_ATOMS: atom_id res chain seq x y z
N ALA A 1 -0.41 -14.83 8.87
CA ALA A 1 0.05 -16.06 8.21
C ALA A 1 1.38 -15.85 7.46
N ILE A 2 1.45 -15.08 6.35
CA ILE A 2 2.67 -14.93 5.52
C ILE A 2 3.87 -14.44 6.32
N ARG A 3 3.74 -13.36 7.11
CA ARG A 3 4.85 -12.84 7.94
C ARG A 3 5.37 -13.84 8.98
N SER A 4 4.47 -14.62 9.57
CA SER A 4 4.83 -15.68 10.51
C SER A 4 5.73 -16.72 9.85
N GLU A 5 5.40 -17.12 8.65
CA GLU A 5 6.18 -18.06 7.85
C GLU A 5 7.54 -17.49 7.46
N LEU A 6 7.59 -16.24 7.02
CA LEU A 6 8.83 -15.54 6.67
C LEU A 6 9.79 -15.42 7.86
N LYS A 7 9.25 -15.21 9.07
CA LYS A 7 10.03 -15.25 10.32
C LYS A 7 10.58 -16.65 10.61
N THR A 8 9.74 -17.67 10.47
CA THR A 8 10.16 -19.06 10.69
C THR A 8 11.28 -19.49 9.73
N GLN A 9 11.24 -18.97 8.51
CA GLN A 9 12.27 -19.22 7.48
C GLN A 9 13.52 -18.33 7.64
N GLY A 10 13.56 -17.44 8.64
CA GLY A 10 14.68 -16.54 8.86
C GLY A 10 14.82 -15.44 7.80
N VAL A 11 13.79 -15.21 6.97
CA VAL A 11 13.75 -14.14 5.96
C VAL A 11 13.52 -12.78 6.62
N LEU A 12 12.70 -12.75 7.67
CA LEU A 12 12.48 -11.59 8.53
C LEU A 12 13.22 -11.78 9.84
N GLY A 13 14.05 -10.79 10.17
CA GLY A 13 14.84 -10.76 11.39
C GLY A 13 14.16 -10.08 12.57
N HIS A 14 14.95 -9.78 13.59
CA HIS A 14 14.61 -9.00 14.78
C HIS A 14 15.60 -7.85 14.93
N PRO A 15 15.20 -6.70 15.50
CA PRO A 15 13.88 -6.40 16.10
C PRO A 15 12.78 -6.21 15.05
N GLU A 16 11.53 -6.16 15.52
CA GLU A 16 10.37 -5.72 14.76
C GLU A 16 9.82 -4.44 15.39
N VAL A 17 9.60 -3.43 14.59
CA VAL A 17 8.98 -2.17 15.00
C VAL A 17 7.67 -1.94 14.25
N THR A 18 6.78 -1.15 14.82
CA THR A 18 5.55 -0.76 14.14
C THR A 18 5.63 0.71 13.77
N MET A 19 5.54 1.02 12.50
CA MET A 19 5.50 2.39 11.98
C MET A 19 4.12 2.76 11.44
N THR A 20 3.87 4.05 11.28
CA THR A 20 2.73 4.56 10.52
C THR A 20 3.16 4.77 9.07
N ALA A 21 2.46 4.15 8.13
CA ALA A 21 2.63 4.35 6.70
C ALA A 21 1.38 4.99 6.09
N LEU A 22 1.50 5.63 4.93
CA LEU A 22 0.40 6.24 4.20
C LEU A 22 0.05 5.42 2.97
N SER A 23 -1.15 4.81 3.01
CA SER A 23 -1.75 4.14 1.86
C SER A 23 -2.56 5.13 1.04
N PRO A 24 -2.33 5.28 -0.27
CA PRO A 24 -3.07 6.22 -1.10
C PRO A 24 -4.53 5.78 -1.26
N VAL A 25 -5.44 6.75 -1.20
CA VAL A 25 -6.85 6.59 -1.55
C VAL A 25 -7.10 7.29 -2.87
N TRP A 26 -7.38 6.52 -3.92
CA TRP A 26 -7.59 7.06 -5.25
C TRP A 26 -8.90 7.84 -5.34
N LEU A 27 -8.79 9.11 -5.71
CA LEU A 27 -9.92 10.00 -5.95
C LEU A 27 -10.00 10.32 -7.43
N ASP A 28 -10.99 9.79 -8.12
CA ASP A 28 -11.34 10.23 -9.46
C ASP A 28 -12.12 11.55 -9.45
N SER A 29 -12.53 12.04 -10.64
CA SER A 29 -13.25 13.29 -10.78
C SER A 29 -14.65 13.29 -10.13
N ARG A 30 -15.22 12.13 -9.81
CA ARG A 30 -16.53 12.00 -9.15
C ARG A 30 -16.39 11.69 -7.67
N SER A 31 -15.59 10.70 -7.33
CA SER A 31 -15.40 10.26 -5.93
C SER A 31 -14.81 11.36 -5.06
N ARG A 32 -14.00 12.26 -5.62
CA ARG A 32 -13.44 13.43 -4.93
C ARG A 32 -14.49 14.29 -4.22
N TYR A 33 -15.70 14.38 -4.77
CA TYR A 33 -16.77 15.19 -4.24
C TYR A 33 -17.74 14.40 -3.33
N LEU A 34 -17.51 13.12 -3.15
CA LEU A 34 -18.31 12.28 -2.26
C LEU A 34 -17.80 12.38 -0.83
N ARG A 35 -18.64 12.87 0.06
CA ARG A 35 -18.32 13.00 1.49
C ARG A 35 -17.83 11.69 2.10
N ASP A 36 -18.41 10.56 1.69
CA ASP A 36 -18.13 9.23 2.27
C ASP A 36 -16.73 8.70 1.96
N MET A 37 -15.99 9.39 1.07
CA MET A 37 -14.56 9.11 0.83
C MET A 37 -13.67 9.60 1.99
N TYR A 38 -14.15 10.58 2.77
CA TYR A 38 -13.39 11.26 3.81
C TYR A 38 -13.82 10.82 5.20
N ARG A 39 -12.86 10.51 6.06
CA ARG A 39 -13.10 10.12 7.44
C ARG A 39 -12.10 10.81 8.37
N PRO A 40 -12.50 11.11 9.61
CA PRO A 40 -11.56 11.59 10.61
C PRO A 40 -10.35 10.64 10.75
N GLY A 41 -9.18 11.23 10.94
CA GLY A 41 -7.92 10.51 11.03
C GLY A 41 -7.22 10.23 9.68
N MET A 42 -7.89 10.40 8.54
CA MET A 42 -7.25 10.34 7.23
C MET A 42 -6.36 11.57 7.01
N VAL A 43 -5.38 11.41 6.13
CA VAL A 43 -4.40 12.44 5.79
C VAL A 43 -4.70 13.01 4.42
N MET A 44 -4.71 14.31 4.32
CA MET A 44 -4.75 15.05 3.07
C MET A 44 -3.43 15.75 2.81
N GLU A 45 -2.98 15.71 1.57
CA GLU A 45 -1.85 16.52 1.12
C GLU A 45 -2.30 17.45 0.02
N GLN A 46 -1.87 18.70 0.10
CA GLN A 46 -2.07 19.71 -0.93
C GLN A 46 -0.72 20.06 -1.57
N TRP A 47 -0.65 20.02 -2.88
CA TRP A 47 0.52 20.50 -3.59
C TRP A 47 0.62 22.02 -3.48
N ASN A 48 1.76 22.49 -2.97
CA ASN A 48 2.08 23.92 -2.86
C ASN A 48 3.12 24.28 -3.94
N PRO A 49 2.73 25.05 -4.97
CA PRO A 49 3.63 25.40 -6.06
C PRO A 49 4.76 26.37 -5.64
N GLU A 50 4.55 27.17 -4.59
CA GLU A 50 5.54 28.13 -4.11
C GLU A 50 6.72 27.43 -3.43
N THR A 51 6.42 26.49 -2.55
CA THR A 51 7.44 25.70 -1.83
C THR A 51 7.89 24.46 -2.61
N ARG A 52 7.18 24.10 -3.70
CA ARG A 52 7.35 22.85 -4.47
C ARG A 52 7.31 21.60 -3.58
N SER A 53 6.46 21.63 -2.58
CA SER A 53 6.26 20.57 -1.61
C SER A 53 4.75 20.29 -1.40
N HIS A 54 4.45 19.28 -0.60
CA HIS A 54 3.10 19.01 -0.19
C HIS A 54 2.93 19.47 1.26
N ASP A 55 1.92 20.31 1.49
CA ASP A 55 1.45 20.64 2.82
C ASP A 55 0.54 19.50 3.28
N ARG A 56 0.74 19.02 4.51
CA ARG A 56 0.07 17.84 5.04
C ARG A 56 -0.86 18.18 6.19
N TYR A 57 -2.05 17.59 6.14
CA TYR A 57 -3.13 17.81 7.09
C TYR A 57 -3.75 16.49 7.52
N VAL A 58 -4.24 16.44 8.75
CA VAL A 58 -5.11 15.36 9.24
C VAL A 58 -6.55 15.85 9.25
N ILE A 59 -7.48 15.03 8.79
CA ILE A 59 -8.90 15.33 8.87
C ILE A 59 -9.35 15.12 10.31
N ASP A 60 -9.69 16.20 11.00
CA ASP A 60 -10.24 16.14 12.36
C ASP A 60 -11.75 15.87 12.33
N ARG A 61 -12.45 16.48 11.38
CA ARG A 61 -13.91 16.37 11.29
C ARG A 61 -14.40 16.42 9.85
N VAL A 62 -15.46 15.66 9.59
CA VAL A 62 -16.25 15.71 8.34
C VAL A 62 -17.65 16.22 8.70
N THR A 63 -18.02 17.39 8.21
CA THR A 63 -19.30 18.03 8.53
C THR A 63 -20.31 17.80 7.41
N ALA A 64 -21.39 17.07 7.71
CA ALA A 64 -22.42 16.70 6.73
C ALA A 64 -23.20 17.91 6.20
N GLN A 65 -23.62 18.81 7.11
CA GLN A 65 -24.47 19.95 6.77
C GLN A 65 -23.79 20.96 5.85
N SER A 66 -22.50 21.23 6.04
CA SER A 66 -21.73 22.18 5.23
C SER A 66 -20.89 21.53 4.12
N HIS A 67 -20.95 20.20 3.99
CA HIS A 67 -20.10 19.43 3.06
C HIS A 67 -18.63 19.89 3.12
N SER A 68 -18.08 19.96 4.35
CA SER A 68 -16.75 20.47 4.61
C SER A 68 -15.92 19.54 5.47
N LEU A 69 -14.61 19.70 5.36
CA LEU A 69 -13.58 19.04 6.15
C LEU A 69 -12.95 20.07 7.08
N THR A 70 -12.76 19.72 8.34
CA THR A 70 -11.86 20.45 9.23
C THR A 70 -10.52 19.73 9.19
N LEU A 71 -9.52 20.43 8.69
CA LEU A 71 -8.15 19.94 8.49
C LEU A 71 -7.25 20.57 9.55
N ARG A 72 -6.37 19.77 10.15
CA ARG A 72 -5.37 20.22 11.12
C ARG A 72 -3.97 19.92 10.58
N ASP A 73 -3.08 20.90 10.68
CA ASP A 73 -1.66 20.76 10.32
C ASP A 73 -0.81 20.19 11.48
N ALA A 74 0.50 20.08 11.23
CA ALA A 74 1.46 19.58 12.23
C ALA A 74 1.66 20.52 13.43
N GLN A 75 1.34 21.80 13.29
CA GLN A 75 1.41 22.82 14.33
C GLN A 75 0.15 22.87 15.19
N GLY A 76 -0.89 22.15 14.77
CA GLY A 76 -2.19 22.13 15.45
C GLY A 76 -3.17 23.18 14.94
N GLU A 77 -2.77 23.99 13.95
CA GLU A 77 -3.64 24.97 13.32
C GLU A 77 -4.72 24.27 12.48
N THR A 78 -5.92 24.83 12.51
CA THR A 78 -7.07 24.23 11.82
C THR A 78 -7.60 25.13 10.71
N GLN A 79 -7.98 24.51 9.60
CA GLN A 79 -8.68 25.18 8.50
C GLN A 79 -9.90 24.38 8.08
N VAL A 80 -10.91 25.07 7.54
CA VAL A 80 -12.12 24.45 7.00
C VAL A 80 -12.10 24.53 5.49
N VAL A 81 -12.19 23.39 4.84
CA VAL A 81 -12.18 23.26 3.36
C VAL A 81 -13.51 22.65 2.91
N ARG A 82 -14.17 23.24 1.93
CA ARG A 82 -15.36 22.65 1.33
C ARG A 82 -14.96 21.50 0.41
N ILE A 83 -15.67 20.38 0.46
CA ILE A 83 -15.41 19.24 -0.42
C ILE A 83 -15.55 19.62 -1.90
N SER A 84 -16.46 20.53 -2.22
CA SER A 84 -16.66 21.06 -3.58
C SER A 84 -15.48 21.90 -4.12
N SER A 85 -14.59 22.38 -3.26
CA SER A 85 -13.40 23.14 -3.65
C SER A 85 -12.14 22.30 -3.79
N LEU A 86 -12.23 21.00 -3.54
CA LEU A 86 -11.10 20.09 -3.70
C LEU A 86 -10.84 19.83 -5.19
N ASP A 87 -9.64 20.14 -5.64
CA ASP A 87 -9.18 19.93 -7.00
C ASP A 87 -8.09 18.84 -7.09
N SER A 88 -7.42 18.73 -8.21
CA SER A 88 -6.36 17.73 -8.44
C SER A 88 -5.07 17.98 -7.65
N SER A 89 -4.92 19.15 -7.01
CA SER A 89 -3.78 19.44 -6.13
C SER A 89 -3.87 18.68 -4.79
N TRP A 90 -5.06 18.18 -4.45
CA TRP A 90 -5.30 17.43 -3.23
C TRP A 90 -5.21 15.93 -3.44
N SER A 91 -4.49 15.28 -2.54
CA SER A 91 -4.38 13.82 -2.45
C SER A 91 -4.85 13.33 -1.09
N LEU A 92 -5.44 12.14 -1.06
CA LEU A 92 -6.00 11.53 0.16
C LEU A 92 -5.24 10.25 0.49
N PHE A 93 -4.94 10.05 1.77
CA PHE A 93 -4.24 8.88 2.28
C PHE A 93 -4.91 8.34 3.53
N ARG A 94 -4.77 7.03 3.73
CA ARG A 94 -5.13 6.37 4.97
C ARG A 94 -3.86 6.05 5.74
N PRO A 95 -3.69 6.55 6.98
CA PRO A 95 -2.60 6.11 7.83
C PRO A 95 -2.88 4.68 8.31
N GLU A 96 -1.90 3.82 8.18
CA GLU A 96 -1.99 2.42 8.58
C GLU A 96 -0.78 2.03 9.43
N LYS A 97 -1.00 1.24 10.48
CA LYS A 97 0.08 0.67 11.27
C LYS A 97 0.69 -0.50 10.51
N MET A 98 1.96 -0.41 10.22
CA MET A 98 2.71 -1.39 9.46
C MET A 98 3.88 -1.92 10.28
N PRO A 99 3.95 -3.23 10.56
CA PRO A 99 5.12 -3.82 11.18
C PRO A 99 6.26 -3.91 10.18
N VAL A 100 7.47 -3.56 10.63
CA VAL A 100 8.70 -3.59 9.83
C VAL A 100 9.79 -4.31 10.63
N ALA A 101 10.52 -5.20 9.96
CA ALA A 101 11.62 -5.96 10.52
C ALA A 101 12.82 -5.95 9.57
N ASP A 102 13.98 -6.38 10.04
CA ASP A 102 15.12 -6.62 9.17
C ASP A 102 14.75 -7.63 8.07
N GLY A 103 15.19 -7.38 6.85
CA GLY A 103 14.82 -8.18 5.68
C GLY A 103 13.47 -7.84 5.06
N GLU A 104 12.69 -6.91 5.63
CA GLU A 104 11.39 -6.53 5.10
C GLU A 104 11.49 -5.98 3.68
N ARG A 105 10.52 -6.31 2.85
CA ARG A 105 10.35 -5.71 1.53
C ARG A 105 9.24 -4.67 1.59
N LEU A 106 9.54 -3.46 1.12
CA LEU A 106 8.61 -2.35 1.09
C LEU A 106 8.42 -1.88 -0.35
N ARG A 107 7.23 -1.45 -0.68
CA ARG A 107 6.91 -0.80 -1.95
C ARG A 107 6.62 0.67 -1.72
N VAL A 108 7.23 1.52 -2.53
CA VAL A 108 7.02 2.97 -2.50
C VAL A 108 5.69 3.29 -3.19
N THR A 109 4.82 4.04 -2.53
CA THR A 109 3.53 4.47 -3.09
C THR A 109 3.51 5.95 -3.50
N GLY A 110 4.60 6.68 -3.23
CA GLY A 110 4.74 8.07 -3.60
C GLY A 110 6.10 8.64 -3.20
N LYS A 111 6.31 9.93 -3.44
CA LYS A 111 7.58 10.59 -3.15
C LYS A 111 7.96 10.46 -1.67
N ILE A 112 9.19 10.06 -1.40
CA ILE A 112 9.81 10.03 -0.07
C ILE A 112 10.84 11.16 0.01
N PRO A 113 10.72 12.09 0.97
CA PRO A 113 11.69 13.17 1.15
C PRO A 113 13.12 12.64 1.33
N GLY A 114 14.08 13.25 0.64
CA GLY A 114 15.48 12.84 0.74
C GLY A 114 15.87 11.60 -0.04
N LEU A 115 14.91 10.84 -0.59
CA LEU A 115 15.17 9.64 -1.35
C LEU A 115 14.70 9.81 -2.81
N ARG A 116 15.59 9.56 -3.78
CA ARG A 116 15.22 9.58 -5.21
C ARG A 116 14.59 8.23 -5.60
N VAL A 117 13.33 8.07 -5.30
CA VAL A 117 12.50 6.90 -5.65
C VAL A 117 11.17 7.36 -6.20
N SER A 118 10.53 6.52 -6.96
CA SER A 118 9.23 6.73 -7.58
C SER A 118 8.20 5.73 -7.05
N GLY A 119 6.92 6.03 -7.23
CA GLY A 119 5.87 5.06 -6.93
C GLY A 119 6.08 3.76 -7.70
N GLY A 120 5.97 2.63 -7.01
CA GLY A 120 6.25 1.30 -7.54
C GLY A 120 7.66 0.77 -7.24
N ASP A 121 8.63 1.64 -6.90
CA ASP A 121 9.97 1.20 -6.53
C ASP A 121 9.93 0.32 -5.27
N ARG A 122 10.85 -0.63 -5.21
CA ARG A 122 10.99 -1.56 -4.09
C ARG A 122 12.18 -1.17 -3.23
N LEU A 123 12.01 -1.31 -1.94
CA LEU A 123 13.06 -1.12 -0.94
C LEU A 123 13.20 -2.41 -0.15
N GLN A 124 14.42 -2.73 0.27
CA GLN A 124 14.68 -3.78 1.23
C GLN A 124 15.23 -3.16 2.52
N VAL A 125 14.62 -3.52 3.65
CA VAL A 125 15.09 -3.09 4.96
C VAL A 125 16.32 -3.92 5.34
N ALA A 126 17.46 -3.26 5.47
CA ALA A 126 18.70 -3.89 5.89
C ALA A 126 18.74 -4.02 7.42
N SER A 127 18.27 -2.98 8.13
CA SER A 127 18.14 -2.99 9.59
C SER A 127 17.07 -2.00 10.02
N VAL A 128 16.46 -2.24 11.17
CA VAL A 128 15.47 -1.37 11.79
C VAL A 128 15.74 -1.16 13.28
N SER A 129 15.48 0.05 13.76
CA SER A 129 15.47 0.44 15.18
C SER A 129 14.17 1.18 15.50
N GLU A 130 13.97 1.59 16.75
CA GLU A 130 12.77 2.31 17.18
C GLU A 130 12.57 3.62 16.40
N ASP A 131 13.64 4.33 16.05
CA ASP A 131 13.58 5.67 15.43
C ASP A 131 13.87 5.67 13.94
N ALA A 132 14.61 4.67 13.43
CA ALA A 132 15.11 4.69 12.06
C ALA A 132 15.19 3.30 11.44
N MET A 133 15.09 3.25 10.12
CA MET A 133 15.36 2.06 9.32
C MET A 133 16.39 2.37 8.23
N THR A 134 17.30 1.46 8.00
CA THR A 134 18.24 1.49 6.88
C THR A 134 17.66 0.69 5.74
N VAL A 135 17.51 1.29 4.57
CA VAL A 135 16.94 0.65 3.39
C VAL A 135 17.94 0.60 2.25
N VAL A 136 17.93 -0.49 1.52
CA VAL A 136 18.66 -0.66 0.26
C VAL A 136 17.69 -0.40 -0.89
N VAL A 137 18.10 0.49 -1.78
CA VAL A 137 17.36 0.79 -3.01
C VAL A 137 18.00 -0.01 -4.15
N PRO A 138 17.26 -0.86 -4.86
CA PRO A 138 17.81 -1.60 -5.99
C PRO A 138 18.50 -0.66 -7.01
N GLY A 139 19.70 -1.02 -7.43
CA GLY A 139 20.49 -0.21 -8.36
C GLY A 139 21.25 0.96 -7.75
N ARG A 140 21.28 1.09 -6.42
CA ARG A 140 22.12 2.06 -5.71
C ARG A 140 23.19 1.37 -4.87
N ALA A 141 24.38 1.95 -4.85
CA ALA A 141 25.50 1.41 -4.09
C ALA A 141 25.37 1.70 -2.58
N GLU A 142 24.71 2.80 -2.20
CA GLU A 142 24.65 3.23 -0.81
C GLU A 142 23.25 3.04 -0.23
N PRO A 143 23.15 2.47 0.97
CA PRO A 143 21.91 2.42 1.73
C PRO A 143 21.43 3.81 2.11
N ALA A 144 20.13 3.97 2.33
CA ALA A 144 19.54 5.21 2.83
C ALA A 144 18.90 4.97 4.20
N THR A 145 18.97 5.98 5.06
CA THR A 145 18.29 5.95 6.37
C THR A 145 16.97 6.71 6.27
N LEU A 146 15.89 6.06 6.69
CA LEU A 146 14.55 6.63 6.74
C LEU A 146 14.04 6.62 8.19
N PRO A 147 13.24 7.61 8.61
CA PRO A 147 12.65 7.61 9.94
C PRO A 147 11.58 6.50 10.08
N VAL A 148 11.52 5.91 11.25
CA VAL A 148 10.39 5.11 11.70
C VAL A 148 9.35 6.05 12.28
N ALA A 149 8.30 6.35 11.49
CA ALA A 149 7.31 7.34 11.87
C ALA A 149 6.17 6.68 12.66
N ASP A 150 5.74 7.30 13.75
CA ASP A 150 4.54 6.92 14.50
C ASP A 150 3.38 7.91 14.30
N SER A 151 3.63 9.06 13.69
CA SER A 151 2.70 10.15 13.44
C SER A 151 2.25 10.20 11.97
N PRO A 152 0.98 10.50 11.67
CA PRO A 152 0.50 10.71 10.30
C PRO A 152 1.22 11.88 9.59
N PHE A 153 1.74 12.86 10.31
CA PHE A 153 2.45 14.00 9.73
C PHE A 153 3.84 13.65 9.18
N THR A 154 4.51 12.68 9.79
CA THR A 154 5.85 12.21 9.40
C THR A 154 5.82 10.88 8.65
N ALA A 155 4.65 10.26 8.53
CA ALA A 155 4.48 8.96 7.92
C ALA A 155 4.93 8.93 6.45
N LEU A 156 5.57 7.84 6.07
CA LEU A 156 6.11 7.62 4.73
C LEU A 156 5.06 6.96 3.81
N LYS A 157 5.14 7.24 2.52
CA LYS A 157 4.29 6.63 1.48
C LYS A 157 4.86 5.27 1.10
N LEU A 158 4.60 4.30 1.95
CA LEU A 158 5.09 2.93 1.84
C LEU A 158 3.96 1.94 2.07
N GLU A 159 4.10 0.79 1.47
CA GLU A 159 3.27 -0.37 1.75
C GLU A 159 4.11 -1.64 1.80
N ASN A 160 3.52 -2.71 2.26
CA ASN A 160 4.18 -4.01 2.30
C ASN A 160 4.49 -4.50 0.88
N GLY A 161 5.74 -4.83 0.60
CA GLY A 161 6.24 -5.24 -0.70
C GLY A 161 6.21 -6.74 -0.96
N TRP A 162 5.68 -7.55 -0.04
CA TRP A 162 5.56 -9.00 -0.22
C TRP A 162 4.31 -9.40 -1.02
N VAL A 163 3.34 -8.50 -1.15
CA VAL A 163 2.09 -8.77 -1.88
C VAL A 163 2.14 -8.15 -3.25
N GLU A 164 1.95 -8.98 -4.28
CA GLU A 164 1.86 -8.56 -5.67
C GLU A 164 0.55 -9.06 -6.28
N THR A 165 -0.03 -8.27 -7.18
CA THR A 165 -1.19 -8.69 -7.95
C THR A 165 -0.74 -9.64 -9.05
N PRO A 166 -1.40 -10.79 -9.27
CA PRO A 166 -1.12 -11.67 -10.40
C PRO A 166 -1.15 -10.91 -11.72
N GLY A 167 -0.13 -11.10 -12.57
CA GLY A 167 -0.02 -10.41 -13.86
C GLY A 167 1.16 -9.45 -14.00
N HIS A 168 1.81 -9.08 -12.91
CA HIS A 168 3.13 -8.45 -12.96
C HIS A 168 4.22 -9.52 -12.87
N SER A 169 5.31 -9.33 -13.61
CA SER A 169 6.43 -10.25 -13.62
C SER A 169 6.93 -10.50 -12.20
N VAL A 170 6.66 -11.67 -11.68
CA VAL A 170 7.24 -12.10 -10.43
C VAL A 170 8.68 -12.47 -10.74
N SER A 171 9.61 -11.83 -10.05
CA SER A 171 11.02 -12.22 -10.10
C SER A 171 11.14 -13.68 -9.69
N ASP A 172 12.18 -14.36 -10.20
CA ASP A 172 12.56 -15.77 -9.95
C ASP A 172 12.65 -16.10 -8.45
N SER A 173 11.51 -16.06 -7.76
CA SER A 173 11.41 -16.35 -6.33
C SER A 173 11.27 -17.85 -6.12
N ALA A 174 12.07 -18.41 -5.24
CA ALA A 174 12.03 -19.85 -4.95
C ALA A 174 10.68 -20.28 -4.37
N THR A 175 10.03 -19.43 -3.57
CA THR A 175 8.74 -19.70 -2.95
C THR A 175 7.81 -18.50 -3.13
N VAL A 176 6.58 -18.76 -3.60
CA VAL A 176 5.51 -17.77 -3.75
C VAL A 176 4.42 -18.05 -2.72
N PHE A 177 4.11 -17.04 -1.89
CA PHE A 177 2.99 -17.08 -0.95
C PHE A 177 1.81 -16.36 -1.57
N ALA A 178 0.74 -17.07 -1.88
CA ALA A 178 -0.45 -16.49 -2.48
C ALA A 178 -1.63 -16.51 -1.51
N SER A 179 -2.21 -15.32 -1.25
CA SER A 179 -3.51 -15.21 -0.60
C SER A 179 -4.57 -15.08 -1.68
N VAL A 180 -5.46 -16.07 -1.77
CA VAL A 180 -6.46 -16.12 -2.85
C VAL A 180 -7.84 -15.90 -2.25
N THR A 181 -8.51 -14.84 -2.68
CA THR A 181 -9.90 -14.57 -2.28
C THR A 181 -10.87 -15.39 -3.10
N GLN A 182 -12.09 -15.58 -2.57
CA GLN A 182 -13.13 -16.36 -3.27
C GLN A 182 -13.43 -15.88 -4.70
N MET A 183 -13.28 -14.58 -4.97
CA MET A 183 -13.59 -13.97 -6.27
C MET A 183 -12.49 -14.18 -7.33
N ALA A 184 -11.25 -14.39 -6.88
CA ALA A 184 -10.09 -14.53 -7.77
C ALA A 184 -9.58 -15.97 -7.88
N MET A 185 -10.34 -16.96 -7.40
CA MET A 185 -9.95 -18.36 -7.46
C MET A 185 -10.42 -18.99 -8.77
N ASP A 186 -9.51 -19.11 -9.71
CA ASP A 186 -9.71 -19.85 -10.95
C ASP A 186 -8.40 -20.54 -11.40
N ASN A 187 -8.53 -21.35 -12.44
CA ASN A 187 -7.39 -22.08 -13.03
C ASN A 187 -6.34 -21.12 -13.65
N ALA A 188 -6.77 -19.98 -14.18
CA ALA A 188 -5.84 -19.00 -14.75
C ALA A 188 -4.95 -18.36 -13.67
N THR A 189 -5.53 -18.05 -12.51
CA THR A 189 -4.81 -17.57 -11.34
C THR A 189 -3.80 -18.61 -10.86
N LEU A 190 -4.21 -19.89 -10.74
CA LEU A 190 -3.31 -20.97 -10.33
C LEU A 190 -2.15 -21.15 -11.32
N ASN A 191 -2.43 -21.15 -12.62
CA ASN A 191 -1.40 -21.27 -13.67
C ASN A 191 -0.45 -20.05 -13.66
N GLY A 192 -0.96 -18.84 -13.40
CA GLY A 192 -0.17 -17.64 -13.24
C GLY A 192 0.80 -17.76 -12.07
N LEU A 193 0.32 -18.24 -10.93
CA LEU A 193 1.11 -18.47 -9.73
C LEU A 193 2.16 -19.58 -9.93
N ALA A 194 1.79 -20.69 -10.57
CA ALA A 194 2.70 -21.81 -10.85
C ALA A 194 3.86 -21.42 -11.79
N ARG A 195 3.66 -20.42 -12.66
CA ARG A 195 4.71 -19.86 -13.51
C ARG A 195 5.65 -18.90 -12.77
N SER A 196 5.23 -18.42 -11.60
CA SER A 196 5.91 -17.36 -10.85
C SER A 196 6.95 -17.89 -9.86
N GLY A 197 6.95 -19.19 -9.54
CA GLY A 197 7.87 -19.75 -8.55
C GLY A 197 7.94 -21.27 -8.58
N ARG A 198 8.98 -21.82 -7.94
CA ARG A 198 9.18 -23.28 -7.85
C ARG A 198 8.30 -23.92 -6.78
N ASP A 199 7.97 -23.18 -5.74
CA ASP A 199 7.08 -23.60 -4.65
C ASP A 199 6.01 -22.56 -4.46
N VAL A 200 4.73 -22.96 -4.49
CA VAL A 200 3.58 -22.05 -4.32
C VAL A 200 2.79 -22.50 -3.11
N ARG A 201 2.73 -21.64 -2.09
CA ARG A 201 1.94 -21.86 -0.89
C ARG A 201 0.70 -20.99 -0.93
N LEU A 202 -0.48 -21.64 -0.98
CA LEU A 202 -1.77 -20.98 -1.05
C LEU A 202 -2.37 -20.80 0.34
N TYR A 203 -2.81 -19.58 0.62
CA TYR A 203 -3.59 -19.25 1.81
C TYR A 203 -5.00 -18.88 1.38
N SER A 204 -5.97 -19.65 1.82
CA SER A 204 -7.39 -19.45 1.50
C SER A 204 -8.21 -19.33 2.78
N SER A 205 -9.30 -18.56 2.73
CA SER A 205 -10.33 -18.55 3.76
C SER A 205 -11.32 -19.73 3.62
N LEU A 206 -11.22 -20.51 2.54
CA LEU A 206 -12.01 -21.70 2.29
C LEU A 206 -11.28 -22.94 2.80
N ASP A 207 -12.04 -23.99 3.08
CA ASP A 207 -11.49 -25.31 3.30
C ASP A 207 -10.78 -25.86 2.05
N GLU A 208 -9.97 -26.90 2.23
CA GLU A 208 -9.14 -27.48 1.19
C GLU A 208 -9.97 -27.95 -0.02
N THR A 209 -11.09 -28.64 0.24
CA THR A 209 -11.96 -29.18 -0.81
C THR A 209 -12.55 -28.07 -1.68
N ARG A 210 -13.13 -27.06 -1.06
CA ARG A 210 -13.70 -25.90 -1.79
C ARG A 210 -12.66 -25.07 -2.50
N THR A 211 -11.46 -24.98 -1.95
CA THR A 211 -10.34 -24.30 -2.59
C THR A 211 -9.93 -25.05 -3.86
N ALA A 212 -9.77 -26.37 -3.79
CA ALA A 212 -9.45 -27.22 -4.94
C ALA A 212 -10.53 -27.15 -6.03
N GLU A 213 -11.81 -27.26 -5.67
CA GLU A 213 -12.93 -27.15 -6.61
C GLU A 213 -12.96 -25.82 -7.35
N LYS A 214 -12.67 -24.71 -6.65
CA LYS A 214 -12.64 -23.39 -7.29
C LYS A 214 -11.45 -23.21 -8.22
N LEU A 215 -10.26 -23.65 -7.82
CA LEU A 215 -9.05 -23.58 -8.64
C LEU A 215 -9.13 -24.48 -9.89
N ALA A 216 -9.93 -25.55 -9.84
CA ALA A 216 -10.18 -26.41 -11.00
C ALA A 216 -11.12 -25.78 -12.05
N ARG A 217 -11.84 -24.72 -11.72
CA ARG A 217 -12.78 -24.07 -12.65
C ARG A 217 -12.05 -23.31 -13.73
N HIS A 218 -12.40 -23.57 -14.98
CA HIS A 218 -11.94 -22.75 -16.11
C HIS A 218 -12.70 -21.43 -16.15
N PRO A 219 -12.03 -20.29 -16.42
CA PRO A 219 -12.73 -19.03 -16.63
C PRO A 219 -13.64 -19.16 -17.84
N SER A 220 -14.94 -18.90 -17.66
CA SER A 220 -15.88 -18.80 -18.77
C SER A 220 -15.71 -17.43 -19.43
N PHE A 221 -15.11 -17.39 -20.61
CA PHE A 221 -15.12 -16.18 -21.43
C PHE A 221 -16.41 -16.18 -22.26
N THR A 222 -17.28 -15.20 -22.00
CA THR A 222 -18.35 -14.89 -22.92
C THR A 222 -17.77 -13.98 -24.00
N VAL A 223 -17.53 -14.54 -25.19
CA VAL A 223 -17.21 -13.72 -26.36
C VAL A 223 -18.50 -13.04 -26.77
N VAL A 224 -18.62 -11.74 -26.51
CA VAL A 224 -19.66 -10.92 -27.12
C VAL A 224 -19.20 -10.67 -28.55
N SER A 225 -19.77 -11.43 -29.51
CA SER A 225 -19.64 -11.08 -30.91
C SER A 225 -20.55 -9.88 -31.16
N GLU A 226 -19.97 -8.70 -31.41
CA GLU A 226 -20.69 -7.64 -32.10
C GLU A 226 -21.07 -8.22 -33.49
N GLN A 227 -22.32 -8.45 -33.70
CA GLN A 227 -22.88 -8.61 -35.05
C GLN A 227 -23.31 -7.21 -35.51
N ASP A 228 -22.79 -6.81 -36.66
CA ASP A 228 -23.15 -5.63 -37.46
C ASP A 228 -24.64 -5.37 -37.58
#